data_763c7183fb2248cab8c99035a810c8b1
#
_entry.id   763c7183fb2248cab8c99035a810c8b1
#
_cell.length_a   1.000
_cell.length_b   1.000
_cell.length_c   1.000
_cell.angle_alpha   90.00
_cell.angle_beta   90.00
_cell.angle_gamma   90.00
#
_symmetry.space_group_name_H-M   'P 1'
#
loop_
_entity.id
_entity.type
_entity.pdbx_description
1 polymer ?
#
loop_
_entity_poly.entity_id
_entity_poly.type
_entity_poly.pdbx_seq_one_letter_code
_entity_poly.pdbx_strand_id
1 'polypeptide(L)'
;MRVMATTLADTLSDTVPDTLPVPHIAIIGGGFSGAALAWHLTRREGEDDGADAGGPPARRVTVFEPRPTLGAGVAYGTADPHHRINVTATRMSLDTDNPGDFMDWIVRTDAVAGDDAACRPDGTCFPARAVFGRYVAARIAPLLASGQVTHHRASVVAAYRRDDNRWVITTSDGAEMVADIVVIATSHPPPRPPGPLRALSLRPGAHPVLVANPWNAGALDDIAPTDRVLVVGTGLSMADAIATLEARGHRGPVVAISRRGQRSRSHATREVDAFGAFTTPPARTARDVLRRVRATLRDNAPQPWQAVVDRLREQAPDIWAALPLPERRRLIRHLRPFWDTHRFRLAPPTEDIVRGRERAGLLTFMAARLTHARVEDETFRVTLRHGNGHAREAAFDAIITTTGPAHGDIIAAQPFLAGLAARGMVEMDPTGLGLHVDALGRACVGTHPEATLFVAGPLARGRFGELMGLPEVSRQVARLATVLRALVAQGAHRDSAARHGSDRHSADHTITDRANTDRADTDRADTDHDSAPARAPQPEPASPEPAHPEAEHLEPAHLEPAHRDGLHEDISHGDIARPDIPQHEQVTS
;
A
#
# COMPACT_ATOMS: atom_id res chain seq x y z
N MET A 1 -14.65 -58.94 25.68
CA MET A 1 -14.61 -58.06 24.50
C MET A 1 -13.37 -57.14 24.55
N ARG A 2 -12.15 -57.67 24.61
CA ARG A 2 -10.90 -56.88 24.65
C ARG A 2 -9.73 -57.59 23.94
N VAL A 3 -9.98 -58.50 22.97
CA VAL A 3 -8.98 -59.30 22.27
C VAL A 3 -9.17 -59.27 20.72
N MET A 4 -10.02 -58.43 20.16
CA MET A 4 -10.20 -58.34 18.68
C MET A 4 -9.89 -56.97 18.09
N ALA A 5 -9.18 -56.08 18.80
CA ALA A 5 -8.82 -54.76 18.28
C ALA A 5 -7.32 -54.61 17.89
N THR A 6 -6.49 -55.66 18.04
CA THR A 6 -5.05 -55.56 17.87
C THR A 6 -4.52 -56.19 16.58
N THR A 7 -5.36 -56.74 15.70
CA THR A 7 -4.94 -57.47 14.50
C THR A 7 -5.27 -56.78 13.17
N LEU A 8 -5.84 -55.57 13.19
CA LEU A 8 -6.12 -54.79 11.97
C LEU A 8 -5.18 -53.59 11.78
N ALA A 9 -4.30 -53.30 12.75
CA ALA A 9 -3.35 -52.19 12.69
C ALA A 9 -2.00 -52.55 12.04
N ASP A 10 -1.67 -53.84 11.92
CA ASP A 10 -0.33 -54.27 11.47
C ASP A 10 -0.23 -54.69 9.98
N THR A 11 -1.31 -54.58 9.21
CA THR A 11 -1.32 -55.01 7.78
C THR A 11 -1.51 -53.84 6.77
N LEU A 12 -1.49 -52.58 7.19
CA LEU A 12 -1.60 -51.41 6.30
C LEU A 12 -0.36 -50.51 6.37
N SER A 13 0.80 -51.04 6.76
CA SER A 13 2.02 -50.25 7.01
C SER A 13 2.95 -50.06 5.81
N ASP A 14 2.70 -50.57 4.63
CA ASP A 14 3.74 -50.61 3.58
C ASP A 14 3.32 -50.09 2.21
N THR A 15 2.70 -48.90 2.05
CA THR A 15 2.73 -48.16 0.74
C THR A 15 2.00 -46.82 0.78
N VAL A 16 2.06 -46.05 1.83
CA VAL A 16 1.59 -44.66 1.77
C VAL A 16 2.82 -43.76 1.74
N PRO A 17 3.11 -42.99 0.67
CA PRO A 17 4.14 -41.98 0.73
C PRO A 17 3.75 -40.93 1.80
N ASP A 18 4.61 -40.77 2.79
CA ASP A 18 4.36 -40.16 4.10
C ASP A 18 4.14 -38.65 4.08
N THR A 19 4.07 -37.95 2.93
CA THR A 19 3.83 -36.50 2.89
C THR A 19 3.07 -36.09 1.64
N LEU A 20 1.82 -35.60 1.85
CA LEU A 20 1.18 -34.74 0.86
C LEU A 20 2.07 -33.53 0.59
N PRO A 21 2.23 -33.07 -0.67
CA PRO A 21 3.05 -31.91 -0.96
C PRO A 21 2.52 -30.69 -0.19
N VAL A 22 3.34 -30.16 0.70
CA VAL A 22 3.01 -28.99 1.53
C VAL A 22 2.79 -27.79 0.60
N PRO A 23 1.61 -27.13 0.62
CA PRO A 23 1.33 -26.01 -0.26
C PRO A 23 2.33 -24.87 -0.09
N HIS A 24 2.79 -24.30 -1.20
CA HIS A 24 3.78 -23.24 -1.24
C HIS A 24 3.17 -21.89 -1.56
N ILE A 25 3.30 -20.94 -0.63
CA ILE A 25 2.88 -19.55 -0.78
C ILE A 25 4.10 -18.68 -1.05
N ALA A 26 4.10 -17.99 -2.19
CA ALA A 26 5.13 -17.04 -2.59
C ALA A 26 4.64 -15.60 -2.36
N ILE A 27 5.36 -14.83 -1.55
CA ILE A 27 5.06 -13.42 -1.25
C ILE A 27 6.09 -12.55 -1.96
N ILE A 28 5.66 -11.74 -2.92
CA ILE A 28 6.52 -10.84 -3.69
C ILE A 28 6.53 -9.47 -3.02
N GLY A 29 7.66 -9.13 -2.38
CA GLY A 29 7.86 -7.93 -1.57
C GLY A 29 7.87 -8.23 -0.07
N GLY A 30 9.02 -7.98 0.58
CA GLY A 30 9.27 -8.23 1.99
C GLY A 30 9.27 -6.97 2.85
N GLY A 31 8.60 -5.89 2.41
CA GLY A 31 8.27 -4.75 3.27
C GLY A 31 7.29 -5.13 4.37
N PHE A 32 6.76 -4.14 5.10
CA PHE A 32 5.84 -4.40 6.21
C PHE A 32 4.68 -5.35 5.83
N SER A 33 4.00 -5.10 4.70
CA SER A 33 2.83 -5.92 4.29
C SER A 33 3.19 -7.39 4.07
N GLY A 34 4.30 -7.66 3.37
CA GLY A 34 4.72 -9.05 3.10
C GLY A 34 5.26 -9.75 4.34
N ALA A 35 6.03 -9.07 5.17
CA ALA A 35 6.54 -9.60 6.42
C ALA A 35 5.40 -9.89 7.42
N ALA A 36 4.46 -8.95 7.59
CA ALA A 36 3.29 -9.14 8.44
C ALA A 36 2.41 -10.29 7.95
N LEU A 37 2.22 -10.42 6.63
CA LEU A 37 1.49 -11.55 6.07
C LEU A 37 2.18 -12.89 6.36
N ALA A 38 3.49 -12.97 6.17
CA ALA A 38 4.28 -14.17 6.48
C ALA A 38 4.15 -14.53 7.96
N TRP A 39 4.23 -13.54 8.86
CA TRP A 39 4.05 -13.74 10.29
C TRP A 39 2.65 -14.26 10.64
N HIS A 40 1.58 -13.63 10.12
CA HIS A 40 0.21 -14.08 10.35
C HIS A 40 -0.06 -15.48 9.74
N LEU A 41 0.56 -15.82 8.62
CA LEU A 41 0.41 -17.16 8.03
C LEU A 41 1.03 -18.26 8.87
N THR A 42 2.10 -18.00 9.59
CA THR A 42 2.83 -19.00 10.38
C THR A 42 2.30 -19.16 11.81
N ARG A 43 1.57 -18.17 12.35
CA ARG A 43 0.90 -18.29 13.66
C ARG A 43 -0.22 -19.34 13.63
N ARG A 44 -0.30 -20.15 14.69
CA ARG A 44 -1.46 -20.99 14.98
C ARG A 44 -2.45 -20.20 15.82
N GLU A 45 -3.75 -20.37 15.59
CA GLU A 45 -4.78 -19.76 16.41
C GLU A 45 -4.70 -20.35 17.83
N GLY A 46 -4.46 -19.50 18.84
CA GLY A 46 -4.43 -19.89 20.26
C GLY A 46 -3.06 -20.20 20.85
N GLU A 47 -1.94 -20.03 20.12
CA GLU A 47 -0.60 -20.17 20.68
C GLU A 47 -0.04 -18.80 21.11
N ASP A 48 0.29 -18.67 22.41
CA ASP A 48 1.19 -17.64 22.92
C ASP A 48 2.61 -17.88 22.38
N ASP A 49 3.39 -16.81 22.19
CA ASP A 49 4.71 -16.73 21.56
C ASP A 49 5.82 -17.69 22.08
N GLY A 50 5.49 -18.78 22.77
CA GLY A 50 6.45 -19.65 23.44
C GLY A 50 6.33 -21.15 23.19
N ALA A 51 5.37 -21.64 22.43
CA ALA A 51 5.22 -23.09 22.23
C ALA A 51 6.02 -23.57 21.00
N ASP A 52 7.06 -24.36 21.27
CA ASP A 52 7.88 -25.07 20.27
C ASP A 52 7.03 -26.16 19.59
N ALA A 53 6.48 -25.85 18.42
CA ALA A 53 5.64 -26.77 17.67
C ALA A 53 6.52 -27.70 16.81
N GLY A 54 6.98 -28.80 17.37
CA GLY A 54 7.84 -29.80 16.73
C GLY A 54 7.20 -30.64 15.61
N GLY A 55 6.20 -30.12 14.90
CA GLY A 55 5.61 -30.76 13.73
C GLY A 55 6.04 -30.09 12.41
N PRO A 56 6.00 -30.83 11.28
CA PRO A 56 6.31 -30.23 9.98
C PRO A 56 5.36 -29.05 9.68
N PRO A 57 5.86 -27.99 9.02
CA PRO A 57 5.05 -26.81 8.72
C PRO A 57 3.86 -27.19 7.83
N ALA A 58 2.65 -26.76 8.20
CA ALA A 58 1.44 -27.00 7.42
C ALA A 58 1.46 -26.30 6.01
N ARG A 59 2.42 -25.42 5.78
CA ARG A 59 2.64 -24.68 4.52
C ARG A 59 4.06 -24.15 4.43
N ARG A 60 4.57 -24.00 3.21
CA ARG A 60 5.85 -23.36 2.93
C ARG A 60 5.58 -21.89 2.56
N VAL A 61 6.28 -20.95 3.18
CA VAL A 61 6.17 -19.51 2.88
C VAL A 61 7.54 -19.00 2.42
N THR A 62 7.61 -18.47 1.21
CA THR A 62 8.80 -17.78 0.70
C THR A 62 8.50 -16.32 0.44
N VAL A 63 9.32 -15.44 1.01
CA VAL A 63 9.24 -13.99 0.80
C VAL A 63 10.40 -13.55 -0.09
N PHE A 64 10.10 -12.93 -1.23
CA PHE A 64 11.08 -12.36 -2.16
C PHE A 64 11.30 -10.89 -1.83
N GLU A 65 12.49 -10.54 -1.39
CA GLU A 65 12.88 -9.17 -1.04
C GLU A 65 14.39 -8.99 -1.26
N PRO A 66 14.80 -8.05 -2.13
CA PRO A 66 16.23 -7.85 -2.41
C PRO A 66 17.01 -7.24 -1.23
N ARG A 67 16.35 -6.54 -0.31
CA ARG A 67 17.00 -5.98 0.89
C ARG A 67 17.41 -7.08 1.86
N PRO A 68 18.40 -6.82 2.71
CA PRO A 68 18.95 -7.84 3.63
C PRO A 68 17.97 -8.24 4.74
N THR A 69 17.00 -7.41 5.08
CA THR A 69 16.06 -7.65 6.18
C THR A 69 14.60 -7.52 5.72
N LEU A 70 13.74 -8.40 6.24
CA LEU A 70 12.30 -8.31 6.05
C LEU A 70 11.68 -7.30 7.03
N GLY A 71 10.54 -6.71 6.64
CA GLY A 71 9.70 -5.86 7.46
C GLY A 71 9.91 -4.37 7.28
N ALA A 72 11.13 -3.92 7.05
CA ALA A 72 11.43 -2.49 6.93
C ALA A 72 10.89 -1.86 5.64
N GLY A 73 11.10 -2.50 4.50
CA GLY A 73 10.68 -1.96 3.20
C GLY A 73 11.19 -0.53 2.96
N VAL A 74 10.45 0.23 2.15
CA VAL A 74 10.78 1.65 1.89
C VAL A 74 10.41 2.54 3.07
N ALA A 75 9.28 2.27 3.74
CA ALA A 75 8.73 3.16 4.75
C ALA A 75 9.52 3.18 6.07
N TYR A 76 10.14 2.07 6.44
CA TYR A 76 10.83 1.86 7.72
C TYR A 76 12.29 1.48 7.57
N GLY A 77 12.82 1.46 6.33
CA GLY A 77 14.21 1.15 6.01
C GLY A 77 15.10 2.39 5.86
N THR A 78 14.61 3.59 6.16
CA THR A 78 15.43 4.80 6.14
C THR A 78 16.51 4.76 7.20
N ALA A 79 17.74 5.17 6.84
CA ALA A 79 18.85 5.29 7.78
C ALA A 79 18.84 6.64 8.54
N ASP A 80 18.03 7.61 8.10
CA ASP A 80 17.96 8.93 8.72
C ASP A 80 17.16 8.87 10.03
N PRO A 81 17.78 9.18 11.19
CA PRO A 81 17.12 9.13 12.49
C PRO A 81 16.04 10.21 12.66
N HIS A 82 16.03 11.25 11.82
CA HIS A 82 15.06 12.34 11.90
C HIS A 82 13.75 12.02 11.18
N HIS A 83 13.72 10.94 10.37
CA HIS A 83 12.49 10.45 9.77
C HIS A 83 11.68 9.66 10.80
N ARG A 84 10.64 10.27 11.34
CA ARG A 84 9.84 9.70 12.43
C ARG A 84 8.56 9.00 11.93
N ILE A 85 8.08 8.03 12.72
CA ILE A 85 6.72 7.54 12.53
C ILE A 85 5.73 8.70 12.80
N ASN A 86 4.63 8.71 12.08
CA ASN A 86 3.60 9.76 12.18
C ASN A 86 2.31 9.27 12.87
N VAL A 87 2.35 8.10 13.46
CA VAL A 87 1.33 7.48 14.32
C VAL A 87 2.04 7.10 15.61
N THR A 88 1.43 7.31 16.77
CA THR A 88 2.05 6.92 18.05
C THR A 88 2.36 5.43 18.10
N ALA A 89 3.46 5.06 18.75
CA ALA A 89 3.93 3.69 18.88
C ALA A 89 2.87 2.75 19.48
N THR A 90 2.04 3.25 20.40
CA THR A 90 0.93 2.50 21.02
C THR A 90 -0.17 2.06 20.03
N ARG A 91 -0.19 2.60 18.81
CA ARG A 91 -1.16 2.27 17.76
C ARG A 91 -0.51 1.60 16.54
N MET A 92 0.76 1.22 16.67
CA MET A 92 1.52 0.56 15.61
C MET A 92 1.94 -0.82 16.09
N SER A 93 1.28 -1.85 15.58
CA SER A 93 1.63 -3.24 15.90
C SER A 93 1.59 -4.10 14.65
N LEU A 94 2.48 -5.09 14.59
CA LEU A 94 2.39 -6.19 13.64
C LEU A 94 1.27 -7.14 14.06
N ASP A 95 1.12 -7.36 15.36
CA ASP A 95 0.06 -8.17 15.96
C ASP A 95 -1.23 -7.35 16.10
N THR A 96 -2.29 -7.77 15.40
CA THR A 96 -3.59 -7.10 15.47
C THR A 96 -4.32 -7.34 16.78
N ASP A 97 -3.98 -8.40 17.51
CA ASP A 97 -4.60 -8.79 18.77
C ASP A 97 -3.91 -8.10 19.96
N ASN A 98 -2.67 -7.65 19.78
CA ASN A 98 -1.92 -6.84 20.74
C ASN A 98 -1.50 -5.48 20.15
N PRO A 99 -2.34 -4.46 20.19
CA PRO A 99 -2.00 -3.13 19.67
C PRO A 99 -0.79 -2.46 20.34
N GLY A 100 -0.49 -2.83 21.60
CA GLY A 100 0.62 -2.31 22.40
C GLY A 100 1.97 -2.96 22.13
N ASP A 101 2.04 -4.08 21.39
CA ASP A 101 3.24 -4.90 21.24
C ASP A 101 4.49 -4.13 20.81
N PHE A 102 4.37 -3.15 19.92
CA PHE A 102 5.52 -2.33 19.52
C PHE A 102 6.01 -1.45 20.67
N MET A 103 5.10 -0.85 21.44
CA MET A 103 5.49 -0.03 22.59
C MET A 103 6.15 -0.87 23.68
N ASP A 104 5.61 -2.07 23.96
CA ASP A 104 6.19 -3.01 24.91
C ASP A 104 7.59 -3.48 24.46
N TRP A 105 7.77 -3.68 23.15
CA TRP A 105 9.07 -4.01 22.57
C TRP A 105 10.06 -2.85 22.73
N ILE A 106 9.65 -1.60 22.50
CA ILE A 106 10.49 -0.41 22.72
C ILE A 106 11.00 -0.37 24.17
N VAL A 107 10.08 -0.53 25.13
CA VAL A 107 10.43 -0.49 26.58
C VAL A 107 11.36 -1.64 26.94
N ARG A 108 11.06 -2.87 26.52
CA ARG A 108 11.85 -4.05 26.86
C ARG A 108 13.27 -4.02 26.29
N THR A 109 13.44 -3.40 25.09
CA THR A 109 14.73 -3.40 24.38
C THR A 109 15.48 -2.07 24.50
N ASP A 110 14.91 -1.10 25.18
CA ASP A 110 15.44 0.29 25.26
C ASP A 110 15.74 0.88 23.86
N ALA A 111 14.85 0.59 22.88
CA ALA A 111 15.11 0.83 21.47
C ALA A 111 15.18 2.30 21.06
N VAL A 112 14.83 3.21 21.96
CA VAL A 112 14.88 4.68 21.79
C VAL A 112 15.93 5.34 22.69
N ALA A 113 16.82 4.58 23.33
CA ALA A 113 17.94 5.12 24.10
C ALA A 113 18.69 6.19 23.29
N GLY A 114 18.93 7.35 23.91
CA GLY A 114 19.61 8.48 23.27
C GLY A 114 18.75 9.29 22.27
N ASP A 115 17.46 8.99 22.14
CA ASP A 115 16.49 9.80 21.37
C ASP A 115 15.47 10.45 22.30
N ASP A 116 15.88 11.49 23.04
CA ASP A 116 15.05 12.19 24.02
C ASP A 116 13.78 12.79 23.42
N ALA A 117 13.77 13.03 22.10
CA ALA A 117 12.61 13.57 21.40
C ALA A 117 11.59 12.49 21.01
N ALA A 118 11.93 11.20 21.13
CA ALA A 118 11.05 10.11 20.68
C ALA A 118 9.77 10.03 21.50
N CYS A 119 9.87 10.12 22.82
CA CYS A 119 8.74 9.96 23.73
C CYS A 119 8.47 11.26 24.49
N ARG A 120 7.20 11.61 24.60
CA ARG A 120 6.72 12.82 25.29
C ARG A 120 6.33 12.51 26.74
N PRO A 121 6.25 13.55 27.61
CA PRO A 121 5.80 13.36 28.99
C PRO A 121 4.39 12.78 29.13
N ASP A 122 3.53 12.94 28.11
CA ASP A 122 2.18 12.36 28.08
C ASP A 122 2.16 10.87 27.72
N GLY A 123 3.31 10.22 27.56
CA GLY A 123 3.46 8.80 27.20
C GLY A 123 3.35 8.51 25.69
N THR A 124 3.07 9.50 24.85
CA THR A 124 3.05 9.28 23.40
C THR A 124 4.47 9.21 22.85
N CYS A 125 4.75 8.17 22.03
CA CYS A 125 6.09 7.98 21.45
C CYS A 125 6.02 7.98 19.93
N PHE A 126 6.96 8.73 19.31
CA PHE A 126 7.14 8.87 17.85
C PHE A 126 8.60 8.64 17.49
N PRO A 127 9.13 7.42 17.66
CA PRO A 127 10.53 7.10 17.36
C PRO A 127 10.85 7.25 15.88
N ALA A 128 12.15 7.19 15.56
CA ALA A 128 12.60 7.08 14.18
C ALA A 128 11.96 5.87 13.48
N ARG A 129 11.66 5.98 12.19
CA ARG A 129 11.01 4.91 11.40
C ARG A 129 11.82 3.62 11.40
N ALA A 130 13.16 3.71 11.42
CA ALA A 130 14.03 2.55 11.51
C ALA A 130 13.81 1.72 12.79
N VAL A 131 13.36 2.33 13.90
CA VAL A 131 13.02 1.60 15.13
C VAL A 131 11.88 0.61 14.88
N PHE A 132 10.84 1.05 14.18
CA PHE A 132 9.76 0.17 13.78
C PHE A 132 10.21 -0.94 12.81
N GLY A 133 11.11 -0.61 11.87
CA GLY A 133 11.71 -1.62 10.99
C GLY A 133 12.46 -2.71 11.76
N ARG A 134 13.23 -2.32 12.80
CA ARG A 134 13.93 -3.28 13.69
C ARG A 134 12.94 -4.15 14.50
N TYR A 135 11.86 -3.56 14.99
CA TYR A 135 10.80 -4.31 15.67
C TYR A 135 10.20 -5.40 14.78
N VAL A 136 9.81 -5.07 13.55
CA VAL A 136 9.24 -6.07 12.63
C VAL A 136 10.26 -7.16 12.29
N ALA A 137 11.52 -6.78 12.02
CA ALA A 137 12.59 -7.74 11.78
C ALA A 137 12.81 -8.69 12.98
N ALA A 138 12.76 -8.17 14.21
CA ALA A 138 12.87 -8.98 15.43
C ALA A 138 11.71 -9.98 15.58
N ARG A 139 10.49 -9.61 15.16
CA ARG A 139 9.33 -10.51 15.17
C ARG A 139 9.39 -11.59 14.08
N ILE A 140 10.06 -11.32 12.97
CA ILE A 140 10.23 -12.29 11.86
C ILE A 140 11.44 -13.21 12.08
N ALA A 141 12.46 -12.76 12.78
CA ALA A 141 13.71 -13.50 12.95
C ALA A 141 13.54 -14.96 13.44
N PRO A 142 12.68 -15.29 14.43
CA PRO A 142 12.44 -16.67 14.85
C PRO A 142 11.88 -17.55 13.73
N LEU A 143 11.01 -17.00 12.87
CA LEU A 143 10.37 -17.72 11.75
C LEU A 143 11.38 -18.03 10.64
N LEU A 144 12.35 -17.15 10.43
CA LEU A 144 13.48 -17.40 9.51
C LEU A 144 14.43 -18.45 10.09
N ALA A 145 14.74 -18.37 11.38
CA ALA A 145 15.64 -19.31 12.04
C ALA A 145 15.07 -20.73 12.08
N SER A 146 13.76 -20.89 12.27
CA SER A 146 13.07 -22.18 12.26
C SER A 146 12.79 -22.73 10.85
N GLY A 147 13.03 -21.96 9.79
CA GLY A 147 12.69 -22.32 8.41
C GLY A 147 11.20 -22.28 8.07
N GLN A 148 10.34 -21.79 8.96
CA GLN A 148 8.92 -21.60 8.68
C GLN A 148 8.68 -20.55 7.59
N VAL A 149 9.56 -19.56 7.50
CA VAL A 149 9.61 -18.56 6.44
C VAL A 149 10.99 -18.59 5.79
N THR A 150 11.02 -18.65 4.47
CA THR A 150 12.25 -18.52 3.68
C THR A 150 12.34 -17.10 3.11
N HIS A 151 13.48 -16.44 3.30
CA HIS A 151 13.78 -15.16 2.65
C HIS A 151 14.64 -15.39 1.41
N HIS A 152 14.08 -15.17 0.21
CA HIS A 152 14.84 -15.18 -1.05
C HIS A 152 15.28 -13.75 -1.38
N ARG A 153 16.62 -13.48 -1.27
CA ARG A 153 17.18 -12.12 -1.42
C ARG A 153 17.38 -11.71 -2.87
N ALA A 154 16.28 -11.67 -3.62
CA ALA A 154 16.28 -11.21 -5.01
C ALA A 154 14.99 -10.49 -5.35
N SER A 155 15.01 -9.69 -6.42
CA SER A 155 13.81 -9.11 -7.01
C SER A 155 13.12 -10.12 -7.91
N VAL A 156 11.80 -10.20 -7.87
CA VAL A 156 11.04 -10.95 -8.87
C VAL A 156 10.98 -10.14 -10.15
N VAL A 157 11.39 -10.75 -11.25
CA VAL A 157 11.39 -10.13 -12.59
C VAL A 157 10.29 -10.66 -13.48
N ALA A 158 9.84 -11.90 -13.28
CA ALA A 158 8.70 -12.49 -13.98
C ALA A 158 7.89 -13.40 -13.07
N ALA A 159 6.59 -13.51 -13.35
CA ALA A 159 5.70 -14.50 -12.77
C ALA A 159 4.69 -14.92 -13.85
N TYR A 160 4.41 -16.21 -13.96
CA TYR A 160 3.41 -16.73 -14.86
C TYR A 160 2.85 -18.06 -14.34
N ARG A 161 1.66 -18.43 -14.80
CA ARG A 161 1.00 -19.68 -14.43
C ARG A 161 1.26 -20.73 -15.53
N ARG A 162 1.60 -21.94 -15.09
CA ARG A 162 1.77 -23.13 -15.94
C ARG A 162 0.42 -23.79 -16.22
N ASP A 163 0.43 -24.77 -17.13
CA ASP A 163 -0.76 -25.57 -17.49
C ASP A 163 -1.29 -26.40 -16.32
N ASP A 164 -0.42 -26.76 -15.36
CA ASP A 164 -0.79 -27.43 -14.10
C ASP A 164 -1.38 -26.49 -13.03
N ASN A 165 -1.68 -25.24 -13.40
CA ASN A 165 -2.16 -24.16 -12.54
C ASN A 165 -1.21 -23.68 -11.46
N ARG A 166 0.05 -24.12 -11.43
CA ARG A 166 1.07 -23.62 -10.52
C ARG A 166 1.79 -22.41 -11.10
N TRP A 167 2.29 -21.57 -10.22
CA TRP A 167 3.05 -20.39 -10.56
C TRP A 167 4.53 -20.71 -10.73
N VAL A 168 5.16 -20.15 -11.76
CA VAL A 168 6.63 -20.03 -11.86
C VAL A 168 7.02 -18.60 -11.61
N ILE A 169 7.95 -18.40 -10.69
CA ILE A 169 8.47 -17.09 -10.29
C ILE A 169 9.95 -17.07 -10.65
N THR A 170 10.34 -16.13 -11.51
CA THR A 170 11.74 -15.92 -11.91
C THR A 170 12.30 -14.69 -11.20
N THR A 171 13.47 -14.81 -10.65
CA THR A 171 14.14 -13.78 -9.87
C THR A 171 15.33 -13.17 -10.59
N SER A 172 15.83 -12.02 -10.10
CA SER A 172 16.91 -11.25 -10.71
C SER A 172 18.28 -11.95 -10.67
N ASP A 173 18.45 -12.95 -9.83
CA ASP A 173 19.63 -13.84 -9.76
C ASP A 173 19.50 -15.06 -10.68
N GLY A 174 18.42 -15.14 -11.47
CA GLY A 174 18.16 -16.22 -12.43
C GLY A 174 17.52 -17.47 -11.83
N ALA A 175 17.21 -17.49 -10.53
CA ALA A 175 16.52 -18.64 -9.93
C ALA A 175 15.05 -18.69 -10.36
N GLU A 176 14.55 -19.92 -10.51
CA GLU A 176 13.13 -20.20 -10.73
C GLU A 176 12.54 -20.96 -9.53
N MET A 177 11.35 -20.57 -9.12
CA MET A 177 10.64 -21.22 -8.02
C MET A 177 9.19 -21.48 -8.40
N VAL A 178 8.70 -22.67 -8.04
CA VAL A 178 7.30 -23.05 -8.26
C VAL A 178 6.51 -22.85 -6.97
N ALA A 179 5.34 -22.21 -7.09
CA ALA A 179 4.42 -21.97 -5.97
C ALA A 179 2.98 -22.27 -6.36
N ASP A 180 2.14 -22.56 -5.36
CA ASP A 180 0.71 -22.80 -5.54
C ASP A 180 -0.10 -21.50 -5.46
N ILE A 181 0.36 -20.55 -4.64
CA ILE A 181 -0.29 -19.25 -4.42
C ILE A 181 0.78 -18.16 -4.51
N VAL A 182 0.43 -17.06 -5.18
CA VAL A 182 1.25 -15.84 -5.26
C VAL A 182 0.53 -14.69 -4.58
N VAL A 183 1.26 -13.94 -3.75
CA VAL A 183 0.78 -12.70 -3.12
C VAL A 183 1.68 -11.54 -3.51
N ILE A 184 1.10 -10.54 -4.17
CA ILE A 184 1.75 -9.28 -4.51
C ILE A 184 1.70 -8.37 -3.28
N ALA A 185 2.85 -8.14 -2.64
CA ALA A 185 3.02 -7.28 -1.46
C ALA A 185 4.04 -6.16 -1.70
N THR A 186 4.29 -5.80 -2.97
CA THR A 186 5.25 -4.77 -3.35
C THR A 186 4.74 -3.37 -3.00
N SER A 187 5.68 -2.42 -2.90
CA SER A 187 5.38 -1.01 -2.66
C SER A 187 4.92 -0.31 -3.93
N HIS A 188 4.39 0.91 -3.75
CA HIS A 188 4.21 1.84 -4.85
C HIS A 188 5.56 2.19 -5.50
N PRO A 189 5.57 2.57 -6.80
CA PRO A 189 6.76 3.04 -7.48
C PRO A 189 7.36 4.27 -6.80
N PRO A 190 8.68 4.52 -6.97
CA PRO A 190 9.31 5.74 -6.47
C PRO A 190 8.65 7.01 -7.04
N PRO A 191 8.86 8.17 -6.38
CA PRO A 191 8.35 9.44 -6.86
C PRO A 191 8.85 9.75 -8.27
N ARG A 192 7.97 10.35 -9.09
CA ARG A 192 8.38 10.89 -10.40
C ARG A 192 8.44 12.41 -10.29
N PRO A 193 9.58 13.05 -10.61
CA PRO A 193 9.67 14.51 -10.63
C PRO A 193 8.61 15.14 -11.55
N PRO A 194 8.11 16.34 -11.24
CA PRO A 194 7.22 17.08 -12.12
C PRO A 194 7.79 17.27 -13.53
N GLY A 195 6.90 17.42 -14.53
CA GLY A 195 7.26 17.51 -15.93
C GLY A 195 8.42 18.48 -16.22
N PRO A 196 8.38 19.74 -15.72
CA PRO A 196 9.46 20.70 -15.94
C PRO A 196 10.84 20.24 -15.46
N LEU A 197 10.91 19.44 -14.39
CA LEU A 197 12.17 18.93 -13.85
C LEU A 197 12.69 17.70 -14.58
N ARG A 198 11.82 16.93 -15.22
CA ARG A 198 12.22 15.72 -15.98
C ARG A 198 12.94 16.04 -17.28
N ALA A 199 12.73 17.24 -17.82
CA ALA A 199 13.37 17.71 -19.03
C ALA A 199 14.81 18.23 -18.78
N LEU A 200 15.23 18.36 -17.52
CA LEU A 200 16.56 18.86 -17.17
C LEU A 200 17.61 17.76 -17.30
N SER A 201 18.70 18.07 -18.00
CA SER A 201 19.90 17.22 -18.03
C SER A 201 20.86 17.69 -16.95
N LEU A 202 20.87 16.96 -15.81
CA LEU A 202 21.72 17.27 -14.68
C LEU A 202 22.78 16.19 -14.51
N ARG A 203 23.97 16.59 -14.08
CA ARG A 203 25.05 15.66 -13.71
C ARG A 203 24.89 15.31 -12.23
N PRO A 204 24.98 14.04 -11.83
CA PRO A 204 25.00 13.65 -10.42
C PRO A 204 26.13 14.37 -9.68
N GLY A 205 25.85 14.88 -8.46
CA GLY A 205 26.83 15.58 -7.62
C GLY A 205 27.24 16.97 -8.09
N ALA A 206 26.61 17.53 -9.13
CA ALA A 206 26.88 18.90 -9.60
C ALA A 206 25.76 19.85 -9.15
N HIS A 207 26.13 21.14 -8.93
CA HIS A 207 25.15 22.19 -8.75
C HIS A 207 24.50 22.59 -10.10
N PRO A 208 23.21 22.95 -10.08
CA PRO A 208 22.30 22.95 -8.94
C PRO A 208 21.79 21.53 -8.61
N VAL A 209 21.47 21.25 -7.34
CA VAL A 209 21.13 19.93 -6.83
C VAL A 209 19.64 19.58 -7.03
N LEU A 210 19.33 18.50 -7.75
CA LEU A 210 17.97 17.96 -7.85
C LEU A 210 17.82 16.66 -7.06
N VAL A 211 17.06 16.70 -5.98
CA VAL A 211 16.69 15.54 -5.19
C VAL A 211 15.35 14.99 -5.67
N ALA A 212 15.40 13.98 -6.53
CA ALA A 212 14.19 13.35 -7.08
C ALA A 212 13.46 12.47 -6.06
N ASN A 213 14.20 11.85 -5.14
CA ASN A 213 13.66 11.04 -4.06
C ASN A 213 14.44 11.27 -2.76
N PRO A 214 13.88 12.03 -1.79
CA PRO A 214 14.57 12.34 -0.54
C PRO A 214 14.70 11.14 0.41
N TRP A 215 14.11 9.99 0.08
CA TRP A 215 14.19 8.75 0.86
C TRP A 215 15.43 7.91 0.57
N ASN A 216 16.17 8.25 -0.49
CA ASN A 216 17.43 7.60 -0.78
C ASN A 216 18.46 8.01 0.28
N ALA A 217 19.31 7.07 0.68
CA ALA A 217 20.40 7.35 1.60
C ALA A 217 21.33 8.44 1.00
N GLY A 218 21.67 9.45 1.81
CA GLY A 218 22.53 10.54 1.36
C GLY A 218 21.91 11.52 0.35
N ALA A 219 20.61 11.40 0.04
CA ALA A 219 19.99 12.22 -1.01
C ALA A 219 20.06 13.73 -0.78
N LEU A 220 20.25 14.19 0.45
CA LEU A 220 20.35 15.59 0.83
C LEU A 220 21.81 16.02 1.15
N ASP A 221 22.81 15.16 0.90
CA ASP A 221 24.20 15.41 1.30
C ASP A 221 24.84 16.56 0.50
N ASP A 222 24.46 16.70 -0.76
CA ASP A 222 25.01 17.72 -1.66
C ASP A 222 24.36 19.12 -1.47
N ILE A 223 23.36 19.27 -0.60
CA ILE A 223 22.73 20.55 -0.30
C ILE A 223 23.59 21.31 0.73
N ALA A 224 24.13 22.46 0.30
CA ALA A 224 24.97 23.28 1.18
C ALA A 224 24.13 23.98 2.29
N PRO A 225 24.73 24.31 3.44
CA PRO A 225 24.01 24.93 4.56
C PRO A 225 23.32 26.26 4.25
N THR A 226 23.76 26.96 3.21
CA THR A 226 23.25 28.28 2.81
C THR A 226 22.38 28.26 1.56
N ASP A 227 22.18 27.10 0.95
CA ASP A 227 21.44 26.97 -0.31
C ASP A 227 19.99 27.46 -0.19
N ARG A 228 19.52 28.10 -1.25
CA ARG A 228 18.09 28.40 -1.43
C ARG A 228 17.40 27.15 -1.93
N VAL A 229 16.53 26.57 -1.13
CA VAL A 229 15.89 25.29 -1.43
C VAL A 229 14.44 25.46 -1.83
N LEU A 230 14.04 24.88 -2.97
CA LEU A 230 12.64 24.70 -3.34
C LEU A 230 12.19 23.27 -3.00
N VAL A 231 11.17 23.10 -2.18
CA VAL A 231 10.52 21.80 -1.93
C VAL A 231 9.20 21.72 -2.68
N VAL A 232 9.07 20.75 -3.59
CA VAL A 232 7.84 20.53 -4.37
C VAL A 232 7.02 19.43 -3.71
N GLY A 233 6.06 19.84 -2.91
CA GLY A 233 5.21 19.04 -2.03
C GLY A 233 5.25 19.56 -0.60
N THR A 234 4.14 19.41 0.15
CA THR A 234 3.98 20.00 1.50
C THR A 234 3.39 18.98 2.49
N GLY A 235 3.59 17.69 2.21
CA GLY A 235 3.17 16.59 3.07
C GLY A 235 4.24 16.12 4.06
N LEU A 236 4.11 14.90 4.56
CA LEU A 236 5.04 14.31 5.54
C LEU A 236 6.47 14.20 5.00
N SER A 237 6.67 13.82 3.73
CA SER A 237 8.01 13.71 3.16
C SER A 237 8.74 15.05 3.07
N MET A 238 8.00 16.17 2.92
CA MET A 238 8.58 17.50 3.05
C MET A 238 9.06 17.73 4.48
N ALA A 239 8.25 17.39 5.48
CA ALA A 239 8.61 17.58 6.87
C ALA A 239 9.83 16.73 7.28
N ASP A 240 9.92 15.49 6.78
CA ASP A 240 11.10 14.64 6.95
C ASP A 240 12.35 15.32 6.35
N ALA A 241 12.27 15.82 5.09
CA ALA A 241 13.38 16.52 4.44
C ALA A 241 13.80 17.79 5.21
N ILE A 242 12.84 18.56 5.73
CA ILE A 242 13.11 19.73 6.58
C ILE A 242 13.81 19.34 7.89
N ALA A 243 13.41 18.24 8.51
CA ALA A 243 14.04 17.74 9.74
C ALA A 243 15.50 17.31 9.47
N THR A 244 15.75 16.64 8.36
CA THR A 244 17.12 16.29 7.94
C THR A 244 17.97 17.53 7.68
N LEU A 245 17.45 18.52 6.93
CA LEU A 245 18.15 19.78 6.66
C LEU A 245 18.48 20.55 7.96
N GLU A 246 17.53 20.62 8.89
CA GLU A 246 17.76 21.26 10.20
C GLU A 246 18.88 20.58 10.98
N ALA A 247 18.83 19.25 11.06
CA ALA A 247 19.85 18.46 11.76
C ALA A 247 21.25 18.62 11.16
N ARG A 248 21.34 18.89 9.86
CA ARG A 248 22.60 19.17 9.14
C ARG A 248 23.04 20.63 9.23
N GLY A 249 22.34 21.44 10.00
CA GLY A 249 22.71 22.84 10.18
C GLY A 249 22.38 23.76 9.00
N HIS A 250 21.48 23.35 8.10
CA HIS A 250 21.04 24.21 6.99
C HIS A 250 20.32 25.45 7.51
N ARG A 251 20.72 26.63 7.03
CA ARG A 251 20.22 27.97 7.44
C ARG A 251 19.72 28.80 6.26
N GLY A 252 19.89 28.34 5.04
CA GLY A 252 19.35 28.99 3.85
C GLY A 252 17.81 29.02 3.83
N PRO A 253 17.20 29.89 3.02
CA PRO A 253 15.76 29.97 2.90
C PRO A 253 15.19 28.75 2.16
N VAL A 254 14.09 28.21 2.66
CA VAL A 254 13.34 27.10 2.06
C VAL A 254 11.95 27.59 1.65
N VAL A 255 11.56 27.32 0.41
CA VAL A 255 10.20 27.56 -0.08
C VAL A 255 9.55 26.22 -0.39
N ALA A 256 8.48 25.87 0.33
CA ALA A 256 7.71 24.66 0.09
C ALA A 256 6.42 24.98 -0.66
N ILE A 257 6.23 24.37 -1.84
CA ILE A 257 5.09 24.64 -2.71
C ILE A 257 4.15 23.43 -2.82
N SER A 258 2.86 23.72 -2.88
CA SER A 258 1.84 22.76 -3.33
C SER A 258 0.73 23.49 -4.08
N ARG A 259 -0.07 22.74 -4.85
CA ARG A 259 -1.14 23.30 -5.67
C ARG A 259 -2.17 24.14 -4.90
N ARG A 260 -2.32 23.90 -3.61
CA ARG A 260 -3.29 24.56 -2.72
C ARG A 260 -2.65 25.20 -1.49
N GLY A 261 -1.34 25.17 -1.34
CA GLY A 261 -0.62 25.68 -0.17
C GLY A 261 -0.96 24.94 1.15
N GLN A 262 -1.67 23.82 1.07
CA GLN A 262 -2.02 23.04 2.25
C GLN A 262 -0.84 22.18 2.70
N ARG A 263 -0.70 22.01 4.00
CA ARG A 263 0.32 21.17 4.65
C ARG A 263 -0.31 20.18 5.62
N SER A 264 0.41 19.11 5.94
CA SER A 264 0.01 18.16 6.98
C SER A 264 -0.25 18.89 8.29
N ARG A 265 -1.30 18.49 8.99
CA ARG A 265 -1.75 19.09 10.25
C ARG A 265 -1.12 18.40 11.46
N SER A 266 -1.30 19.04 12.62
CA SER A 266 -0.85 18.56 13.92
C SER A 266 -1.69 17.41 14.45
N HIS A 267 -1.12 16.60 15.33
CA HIS A 267 -1.91 15.77 16.25
C HIS A 267 -2.73 16.63 17.21
N ALA A 268 -3.72 16.04 17.87
CA ALA A 268 -4.40 16.69 18.99
C ALA A 268 -3.40 16.86 20.15
N THR A 269 -3.58 17.94 20.92
CA THR A 269 -2.73 18.23 22.09
C THR A 269 -3.05 17.36 23.30
N ARG A 270 -4.15 16.63 23.25
CA ARG A 270 -4.59 15.63 24.24
C ARG A 270 -5.19 14.43 23.52
N GLU A 271 -5.22 13.31 24.18
CA GLU A 271 -5.94 12.14 23.66
C GLU A 271 -7.44 12.45 23.56
N VAL A 272 -8.05 12.03 22.46
CA VAL A 272 -9.46 12.25 22.15
C VAL A 272 -10.04 10.99 21.51
N ASP A 273 -11.21 10.60 21.98
CA ASP A 273 -11.96 9.50 21.37
C ASP A 273 -12.50 9.89 20.02
N ALA A 274 -12.47 8.92 19.09
CA ALA A 274 -13.01 9.10 17.75
C ALA A 274 -14.52 9.35 17.78
N PHE A 275 -14.99 10.45 17.15
CA PHE A 275 -16.36 10.93 17.29
C PHE A 275 -17.07 11.14 15.95
N GLY A 276 -18.35 10.72 15.86
CA GLY A 276 -19.26 10.92 14.74
C GLY A 276 -19.88 9.62 14.20
N ALA A 277 -20.90 9.75 13.36
CA ALA A 277 -21.56 8.65 12.66
C ALA A 277 -21.71 9.00 11.18
N PHE A 278 -21.01 8.27 10.30
CA PHE A 278 -20.93 8.58 8.86
C PHE A 278 -21.47 7.46 7.97
N THR A 279 -21.76 6.28 8.56
CA THR A 279 -22.19 5.08 7.84
C THR A 279 -23.71 4.85 7.88
N THR A 280 -24.43 5.45 8.83
CA THR A 280 -25.87 5.23 9.03
C THR A 280 -26.68 6.52 8.88
N PRO A 281 -27.60 6.58 7.90
CA PRO A 281 -27.72 5.68 6.76
C PRO A 281 -26.50 5.79 5.82
N PRO A 282 -26.21 4.78 4.96
CA PRO A 282 -25.05 4.82 4.06
C PRO A 282 -25.07 6.04 3.13
N ALA A 283 -23.96 6.78 3.08
CA ALA A 283 -23.80 7.89 2.14
C ALA A 283 -23.68 7.37 0.70
N ARG A 284 -24.40 7.96 -0.24
CA ARG A 284 -24.39 7.58 -1.65
C ARG A 284 -23.62 8.55 -2.54
N THR A 285 -23.23 9.71 -2.01
CA THR A 285 -22.48 10.74 -2.76
C THR A 285 -21.34 11.31 -1.93
N ALA A 286 -20.27 11.74 -2.60
CA ALA A 286 -19.15 12.45 -1.97
C ALA A 286 -19.61 13.75 -1.29
N ARG A 287 -20.65 14.42 -1.85
CA ARG A 287 -21.26 15.61 -1.27
C ARG A 287 -21.93 15.31 0.06
N ASP A 288 -22.62 14.18 0.16
CA ASP A 288 -23.30 13.75 1.38
C ASP A 288 -22.27 13.46 2.50
N VAL A 289 -21.20 12.74 2.18
CA VAL A 289 -20.09 12.51 3.12
C VAL A 289 -19.56 13.85 3.64
N LEU A 290 -19.22 14.80 2.74
CA LEU A 290 -18.70 16.10 3.12
C LEU A 290 -19.67 16.91 3.98
N ARG A 291 -20.98 16.88 3.66
CA ARG A 291 -22.02 17.56 4.43
C ARG A 291 -22.08 17.03 5.87
N ARG A 292 -22.07 15.70 6.04
CA ARG A 292 -22.09 15.07 7.36
C ARG A 292 -20.86 15.43 8.19
N VAL A 293 -19.67 15.35 7.60
CA VAL A 293 -18.43 15.73 8.28
C VAL A 293 -18.48 17.18 8.74
N ARG A 294 -18.93 18.11 7.87
CA ARG A 294 -19.04 19.53 8.22
C ARG A 294 -20.09 19.80 9.30
N ALA A 295 -21.22 19.10 9.27
CA ALA A 295 -22.25 19.20 10.30
C ALA A 295 -21.69 18.70 11.65
N THR A 296 -21.05 17.53 11.69
CA THR A 296 -20.44 16.98 12.90
C THR A 296 -19.40 17.92 13.50
N LEU A 297 -18.54 18.53 12.66
CA LEU A 297 -17.52 19.49 13.11
C LEU A 297 -18.15 20.78 13.69
N ARG A 298 -19.22 21.29 13.08
CA ARG A 298 -19.90 22.50 13.55
C ARG A 298 -20.68 22.24 14.84
N ASP A 299 -21.44 21.13 14.87
CA ASP A 299 -22.36 20.84 15.96
C ASP A 299 -21.62 20.35 17.23
N ASN A 300 -20.32 20.02 17.11
CA ASN A 300 -19.45 19.58 18.20
C ASN A 300 -18.16 20.42 18.25
N ALA A 301 -18.26 21.72 18.04
CA ALA A 301 -17.12 22.64 18.00
C ALA A 301 -16.15 22.57 19.20
N PRO A 302 -16.55 22.21 20.44
CA PRO A 302 -15.61 22.02 21.54
C PRO A 302 -14.68 20.82 21.37
N GLN A 303 -15.07 19.81 20.55
CA GLN A 303 -14.24 18.65 20.29
C GLN A 303 -13.17 18.97 19.24
N PRO A 304 -11.93 18.48 19.44
CA PRO A 304 -10.90 18.62 18.43
C PRO A 304 -11.33 17.96 17.11
N TRP A 305 -11.09 18.62 15.99
CA TRP A 305 -11.41 18.10 14.67
C TRP A 305 -10.76 16.73 14.40
N GLN A 306 -9.66 16.42 15.08
CA GLN A 306 -8.96 15.13 15.01
C GLN A 306 -9.88 13.97 15.37
N ALA A 307 -10.72 14.12 16.40
CA ALA A 307 -11.70 13.10 16.80
C ALA A 307 -12.66 12.72 15.65
N VAL A 308 -13.14 13.73 14.92
CA VAL A 308 -14.05 13.54 13.78
C VAL A 308 -13.33 12.86 12.61
N VAL A 309 -12.09 13.28 12.31
CA VAL A 309 -11.29 12.68 11.22
C VAL A 309 -10.88 11.24 11.56
N ASP A 310 -10.59 10.95 12.82
CA ASP A 310 -10.24 9.60 13.25
C ASP A 310 -11.45 8.67 13.15
N ARG A 311 -12.65 9.10 13.52
CA ARG A 311 -13.88 8.32 13.30
C ARG A 311 -14.18 8.12 11.81
N LEU A 312 -13.99 9.16 11.00
CA LEU A 312 -14.16 9.06 9.54
C LEU A 312 -13.18 8.03 8.96
N ARG A 313 -11.94 7.95 9.48
CA ARG A 313 -10.94 6.96 9.10
C ARG A 313 -11.35 5.54 9.49
N GLU A 314 -11.86 5.34 10.69
CA GLU A 314 -12.34 4.04 11.16
C GLU A 314 -13.48 3.51 10.29
N GLN A 315 -14.40 4.39 9.89
CA GLN A 315 -15.56 4.08 9.06
C GLN A 315 -15.29 4.18 7.54
N ALA A 316 -14.05 4.55 7.14
CA ALA A 316 -13.72 4.76 5.73
C ALA A 316 -13.97 3.53 4.83
N PRO A 317 -13.69 2.28 5.24
CA PRO A 317 -13.98 1.12 4.41
C PRO A 317 -15.48 0.99 4.06
N ASP A 318 -16.36 1.21 5.03
CA ASP A 318 -17.82 1.11 4.84
C ASP A 318 -18.36 2.26 3.99
N ILE A 319 -17.87 3.48 4.26
CA ILE A 319 -18.20 4.66 3.45
C ILE A 319 -17.78 4.42 2.00
N TRP A 320 -16.56 3.92 1.80
CA TRP A 320 -16.02 3.66 0.47
C TRP A 320 -16.80 2.57 -0.26
N ALA A 321 -17.15 1.48 0.43
CA ALA A 321 -17.95 0.39 -0.14
C ALA A 321 -19.36 0.85 -0.56
N ALA A 322 -19.97 1.77 0.21
CA ALA A 322 -21.30 2.30 -0.08
C ALA A 322 -21.35 3.29 -1.26
N LEU A 323 -20.21 3.92 -1.62
CA LEU A 323 -20.14 4.89 -2.71
C LEU A 323 -20.03 4.19 -4.08
N PRO A 324 -20.88 4.57 -5.07
CA PRO A 324 -20.69 4.12 -6.45
C PRO A 324 -19.40 4.68 -7.06
N LEU A 325 -18.86 4.02 -8.07
CA LEU A 325 -17.57 4.36 -8.69
C LEU A 325 -17.44 5.83 -9.13
N PRO A 326 -18.44 6.47 -9.76
CA PRO A 326 -18.36 7.89 -10.10
C PRO A 326 -18.15 8.80 -8.89
N GLU A 327 -18.77 8.47 -7.74
CA GLU A 327 -18.63 9.24 -6.51
C GLU A 327 -17.30 8.99 -5.79
N ARG A 328 -16.76 7.76 -5.86
CA ARG A 328 -15.38 7.48 -5.41
C ARG A 328 -14.36 8.31 -6.20
N ARG A 329 -14.51 8.37 -7.54
CA ARG A 329 -13.66 9.21 -8.42
C ARG A 329 -13.81 10.70 -8.10
N ARG A 330 -15.05 11.17 -7.80
CA ARG A 330 -15.32 12.56 -7.39
C ARG A 330 -14.65 12.88 -6.05
N LEU A 331 -14.74 11.97 -5.06
CA LEU A 331 -14.10 12.11 -3.76
C LEU A 331 -12.58 12.23 -3.92
N ILE A 332 -11.95 11.34 -4.71
CA ILE A 332 -10.50 11.39 -4.98
C ILE A 332 -10.12 12.72 -5.62
N ARG A 333 -10.84 13.14 -6.65
CA ARG A 333 -10.51 14.36 -7.41
C ARG A 333 -10.58 15.62 -6.56
N HIS A 334 -11.59 15.74 -5.69
CA HIS A 334 -11.91 16.99 -5.02
C HIS A 334 -11.57 17.01 -3.54
N LEU A 335 -11.71 15.88 -2.82
CA LEU A 335 -11.58 15.83 -1.37
C LEU A 335 -10.26 15.19 -0.89
N ARG A 336 -9.61 14.35 -1.69
CA ARG A 336 -8.35 13.70 -1.29
C ARG A 336 -7.28 14.66 -0.76
N PRO A 337 -7.01 15.84 -1.37
CA PRO A 337 -6.00 16.74 -0.83
C PRO A 337 -6.34 17.28 0.57
N PHE A 338 -7.61 17.45 0.89
CA PHE A 338 -8.07 17.83 2.23
C PHE A 338 -7.98 16.66 3.20
N TRP A 339 -8.37 15.46 2.73
CA TRP A 339 -8.23 14.23 3.49
C TRP A 339 -6.78 13.99 3.87
N ASP A 340 -5.86 14.00 2.91
CA ASP A 340 -4.45 13.71 3.13
C ASP A 340 -3.83 14.66 4.17
N THR A 341 -4.16 15.96 4.13
CA THR A 341 -3.61 16.94 5.10
C THR A 341 -4.11 16.76 6.54
N HIS A 342 -5.31 16.25 6.73
CA HIS A 342 -5.88 16.03 8.07
C HIS A 342 -5.60 14.60 8.58
N ARG A 343 -5.45 13.65 7.65
CA ARG A 343 -5.20 12.24 7.95
C ARG A 343 -3.74 11.94 8.24
N PHE A 344 -2.82 12.51 7.44
CA PHE A 344 -1.38 12.32 7.59
C PHE A 344 -0.81 13.47 8.41
N ARG A 345 -0.87 13.30 9.75
CA ARG A 345 -0.44 14.32 10.70
C ARG A 345 1.07 14.25 10.91
N LEU A 346 1.67 15.40 11.24
CA LEU A 346 3.08 15.50 11.59
C LEU A 346 3.33 14.86 12.96
N ALA A 347 4.39 14.07 13.08
CA ALA A 347 4.90 13.67 14.39
C ALA A 347 5.27 14.95 15.17
N PRO A 348 4.91 15.07 16.47
CA PRO A 348 5.17 16.29 17.23
C PRO A 348 6.62 16.76 17.19
N PRO A 349 7.66 15.91 17.32
CA PRO A 349 9.04 16.38 17.21
C PRO A 349 9.38 16.98 15.83
N THR A 350 8.86 16.38 14.76
CA THR A 350 9.03 16.89 13.39
C THR A 350 8.26 18.20 13.19
N GLU A 351 7.06 18.31 13.80
CA GLU A 351 6.25 19.51 13.75
C GLU A 351 6.95 20.69 14.42
N ASP A 352 7.58 20.48 15.58
CA ASP A 352 8.32 21.50 16.32
C ASP A 352 9.46 22.07 15.48
N ILE A 353 10.19 21.23 14.72
CA ILE A 353 11.22 21.66 13.77
C ILE A 353 10.60 22.52 12.65
N VAL A 354 9.54 22.04 12.00
CA VAL A 354 8.88 22.76 10.90
C VAL A 354 8.36 24.12 11.36
N ARG A 355 7.71 24.18 12.52
CA ARG A 355 7.22 25.44 13.12
C ARG A 355 8.35 26.36 13.57
N GLY A 356 9.45 25.80 14.09
CA GLY A 356 10.64 26.56 14.45
C GLY A 356 11.22 27.30 13.26
N ARG A 357 11.42 26.61 12.13
CA ARG A 357 11.93 27.21 10.90
C ARG A 357 10.96 28.23 10.27
N GLU A 358 9.66 27.99 10.35
CA GLU A 358 8.64 28.94 9.88
C GLU A 358 8.68 30.23 10.72
N ARG A 359 8.73 30.12 12.04
CA ARG A 359 8.86 31.29 12.97
C ARG A 359 10.16 32.06 12.77
N ALA A 360 11.26 31.37 12.43
CA ALA A 360 12.54 31.98 12.11
C ALA A 360 12.59 32.62 10.72
N GLY A 361 11.52 32.51 9.91
CA GLY A 361 11.49 33.01 8.53
C GLY A 361 12.32 32.19 7.53
N LEU A 362 12.83 31.01 7.94
CA LEU A 362 13.65 30.12 7.13
C LEU A 362 12.82 29.13 6.30
N LEU A 363 11.52 29.03 6.55
CA LEU A 363 10.59 28.18 5.80
C LEU A 363 9.32 28.94 5.45
N THR A 364 8.98 28.96 4.18
CA THR A 364 7.75 29.60 3.66
C THR A 364 6.92 28.59 2.89
N PHE A 365 5.61 28.57 3.13
CA PHE A 365 4.64 27.76 2.38
C PHE A 365 3.92 28.59 1.33
N MET A 366 3.81 28.05 0.10
CA MET A 366 3.21 28.78 -1.01
C MET A 366 2.23 27.91 -1.81
N ALA A 367 1.07 28.49 -2.14
CA ALA A 367 0.14 27.89 -3.12
C ALA A 367 0.62 28.21 -4.54
N ALA A 368 1.37 27.29 -5.14
CA ALA A 368 1.93 27.47 -6.47
C ALA A 368 2.12 26.14 -7.21
N ARG A 369 2.30 26.23 -8.53
CA ARG A 369 2.72 25.13 -9.42
C ARG A 369 4.02 25.51 -10.10
N LEU A 370 4.95 24.59 -10.13
CA LEU A 370 6.13 24.66 -10.97
C LEU A 370 5.71 24.42 -12.43
N THR A 371 5.86 25.42 -13.30
CA THR A 371 5.46 25.34 -14.71
C THR A 371 6.64 25.25 -15.67
N HIS A 372 7.76 25.89 -15.35
CA HIS A 372 9.01 25.85 -16.11
C HIS A 372 10.19 25.75 -15.15
N ALA A 373 11.25 25.11 -15.62
CA ALA A 373 12.54 25.06 -14.94
C ALA A 373 13.65 25.01 -15.99
N ARG A 374 14.72 25.77 -15.78
CA ARG A 374 15.97 25.73 -16.54
C ARG A 374 17.14 25.86 -15.59
N VAL A 375 18.29 25.43 -16.01
CA VAL A 375 19.55 25.67 -15.30
C VAL A 375 20.27 26.86 -15.98
N GLU A 376 20.69 27.81 -15.18
CA GLU A 376 21.41 29.01 -15.61
C GLU A 376 22.37 29.41 -14.49
N ASP A 377 23.66 29.59 -14.78
CA ASP A 377 24.69 29.98 -13.81
C ASP A 377 24.65 29.11 -12.51
N GLU A 378 24.68 27.78 -12.67
CA GLU A 378 24.66 26.81 -11.58
C GLU A 378 23.45 26.96 -10.60
N THR A 379 22.38 27.59 -11.08
CA THR A 379 21.13 27.74 -10.33
C THR A 379 19.92 27.25 -11.14
N PHE A 380 18.89 26.80 -10.45
CA PHE A 380 17.58 26.59 -11.05
C PHE A 380 16.86 27.92 -11.20
N ARG A 381 16.52 28.30 -12.42
CA ARG A 381 15.54 29.35 -12.72
C ARG A 381 14.18 28.68 -12.92
N VAL A 382 13.26 28.97 -12.06
CA VAL A 382 11.94 28.33 -12.08
C VAL A 382 10.81 29.34 -12.20
N THR A 383 9.75 28.97 -12.94
CA THR A 383 8.51 29.75 -12.98
C THR A 383 7.48 29.09 -12.06
N LEU A 384 7.06 29.81 -11.05
CA LEU A 384 6.03 29.43 -10.08
C LEU A 384 4.72 30.15 -10.43
N ARG A 385 3.68 29.38 -10.82
CA ARG A 385 2.36 29.94 -11.13
C ARG A 385 1.40 29.76 -9.94
N HIS A 386 0.88 30.88 -9.44
CA HIS A 386 -0.10 30.94 -8.38
C HIS A 386 -1.51 30.61 -8.86
N GLY A 387 -2.42 30.34 -7.91
CA GLY A 387 -3.83 30.00 -8.21
C GLY A 387 -4.62 31.12 -8.87
N ASN A 388 -4.21 32.38 -8.67
CA ASN A 388 -4.78 33.59 -9.31
C ASN A 388 -4.24 33.85 -10.73
N GLY A 389 -3.41 32.94 -11.27
CA GLY A 389 -2.84 33.06 -12.61
C GLY A 389 -1.50 33.80 -12.69
N HIS A 390 -1.11 34.56 -11.65
CA HIS A 390 0.21 35.23 -11.63
C HIS A 390 1.34 34.21 -11.68
N ALA A 391 2.34 34.47 -12.50
CA ALA A 391 3.58 33.71 -12.60
C ALA A 391 4.74 34.56 -12.08
N ARG A 392 5.62 33.96 -11.29
CA ARG A 392 6.85 34.59 -10.79
C ARG A 392 8.04 33.70 -11.08
N GLU A 393 9.10 34.29 -11.57
CA GLU A 393 10.43 33.65 -11.65
C GLU A 393 11.13 33.72 -10.29
N ALA A 394 11.81 32.63 -9.94
CA ALA A 394 12.62 32.53 -8.74
C ALA A 394 13.86 31.65 -9.02
N ALA A 395 14.93 31.91 -8.26
CA ALA A 395 16.18 31.16 -8.35
C ALA A 395 16.38 30.31 -7.10
N PHE A 396 16.82 29.06 -7.30
CA PHE A 396 17.12 28.11 -6.24
C PHE A 396 18.41 27.35 -6.56
N ASP A 397 19.14 26.99 -5.51
CA ASP A 397 20.38 26.24 -5.59
C ASP A 397 20.11 24.73 -5.52
N ALA A 398 19.00 24.35 -4.84
CA ALA A 398 18.53 22.98 -4.78
C ALA A 398 17.01 22.87 -4.94
N ILE A 399 16.54 21.76 -5.52
CA ILE A 399 15.11 21.38 -5.59
C ILE A 399 14.94 19.98 -5.02
N ILE A 400 14.04 19.84 -4.04
CA ILE A 400 13.64 18.56 -3.47
C ILE A 400 12.22 18.23 -3.90
N THR A 401 11.99 17.05 -4.51
CA THR A 401 10.64 16.61 -4.88
C THR A 401 10.06 15.68 -3.82
N THR A 402 8.92 16.08 -3.25
CA THR A 402 8.18 15.32 -2.22
C THR A 402 6.73 15.08 -2.66
N THR A 403 6.54 14.79 -3.95
CA THR A 403 5.23 14.68 -4.60
C THR A 403 4.49 13.37 -4.30
N GLY A 404 5.11 12.45 -3.56
CA GLY A 404 4.60 11.12 -3.29
C GLY A 404 4.79 10.15 -4.46
N PRO A 405 4.39 8.88 -4.30
CA PRO A 405 4.63 7.83 -5.27
C PRO A 405 3.91 8.05 -6.61
N ALA A 406 4.49 7.50 -7.68
CA ALA A 406 3.96 7.58 -9.04
C ALA A 406 2.83 6.55 -9.24
N HIS A 407 1.65 6.80 -8.68
CA HIS A 407 0.52 5.88 -8.73
C HIS A 407 0.11 5.44 -10.15
N GLY A 408 0.34 6.28 -11.16
CA GLY A 408 0.05 5.93 -12.56
C GLY A 408 0.96 4.87 -13.16
N ASP A 409 2.11 4.59 -12.52
CA ASP A 409 3.14 3.72 -13.05
C ASP A 409 3.24 2.36 -12.34
N ILE A 410 2.26 2.01 -11.49
CA ILE A 410 2.31 0.81 -10.64
C ILE A 410 2.64 -0.45 -11.46
N ILE A 411 1.96 -0.67 -12.57
CA ILE A 411 2.19 -1.83 -13.45
C ILE A 411 3.48 -1.66 -14.24
N ALA A 412 3.66 -0.51 -14.89
CA ALA A 412 4.79 -0.29 -15.81
C ALA A 412 6.16 -0.24 -15.10
N ALA A 413 6.20 0.15 -13.83
CA ALA A 413 7.45 0.28 -13.07
C ALA A 413 8.01 -1.05 -12.55
N GLN A 414 7.25 -2.14 -12.63
CA GLN A 414 7.65 -3.45 -12.11
C GLN A 414 7.51 -4.51 -13.22
N PRO A 415 8.62 -5.08 -13.73
CA PRO A 415 8.59 -5.98 -14.89
C PRO A 415 7.62 -7.16 -14.75
N PHE A 416 7.59 -7.81 -13.58
CA PHE A 416 6.67 -8.93 -13.34
C PHE A 416 5.20 -8.49 -13.39
N LEU A 417 4.84 -7.29 -12.89
CA LEU A 417 3.48 -6.76 -12.98
C LEU A 417 3.10 -6.44 -14.43
N ALA A 418 4.02 -5.86 -15.19
CA ALA A 418 3.82 -5.62 -16.62
C ALA A 418 3.58 -6.95 -17.39
N GLY A 419 4.36 -7.99 -17.04
CA GLY A 419 4.18 -9.34 -17.57
C GLY A 419 2.85 -9.98 -17.21
N LEU A 420 2.38 -9.84 -15.97
CA LEU A 420 1.06 -10.31 -15.53
C LEU A 420 -0.08 -9.54 -16.20
N ALA A 421 0.05 -8.24 -16.37
CA ALA A 421 -0.94 -7.41 -17.05
C ALA A 421 -1.05 -7.75 -18.54
N ALA A 422 0.09 -7.98 -19.22
CA ALA A 422 0.11 -8.41 -20.62
C ALA A 422 -0.56 -9.78 -20.84
N ARG A 423 -0.63 -10.63 -19.80
CA ARG A 423 -1.34 -11.91 -19.80
C ARG A 423 -2.79 -11.82 -19.31
N GLY A 424 -3.29 -10.62 -19.01
CA GLY A 424 -4.65 -10.42 -18.50
C GLY A 424 -4.89 -10.99 -17.10
N MET A 425 -3.88 -11.01 -16.23
CA MET A 425 -3.98 -11.52 -14.85
C MET A 425 -4.11 -10.42 -13.80
N VAL A 426 -3.69 -9.21 -14.12
CA VAL A 426 -3.84 -8.01 -13.28
C VAL A 426 -4.22 -6.80 -14.12
N GLU A 427 -4.95 -5.87 -13.53
CA GLU A 427 -5.25 -4.56 -14.12
C GLU A 427 -5.25 -3.48 -13.05
N MET A 428 -5.22 -2.22 -13.46
CA MET A 428 -5.38 -1.08 -12.55
C MET A 428 -6.81 -1.00 -12.03
N ASP A 429 -6.96 -0.72 -10.73
CA ASP A 429 -8.26 -0.41 -10.15
C ASP A 429 -8.94 0.76 -10.88
N PRO A 430 -10.27 0.71 -11.12
CA PRO A 430 -10.99 1.76 -11.82
C PRO A 430 -10.90 3.15 -11.19
N THR A 431 -10.48 3.26 -9.91
CA THR A 431 -10.21 4.53 -9.24
C THR A 431 -8.77 5.02 -9.44
N GLY A 432 -7.87 4.19 -9.96
CA GLY A 432 -6.45 4.49 -10.15
C GLY A 432 -5.63 4.48 -8.85
N LEU A 433 -6.14 3.86 -7.77
CA LEU A 433 -5.46 3.84 -6.47
C LEU A 433 -4.60 2.60 -6.21
N GLY A 434 -4.55 1.66 -7.14
CA GLY A 434 -3.81 0.42 -6.99
C GLY A 434 -4.19 -0.60 -8.05
N LEU A 435 -3.99 -1.88 -7.75
CA LEU A 435 -4.46 -3.00 -8.55
C LEU A 435 -5.93 -3.29 -8.26
N HIS A 436 -6.64 -3.78 -9.28
CA HIS A 436 -8.02 -4.21 -9.12
C HIS A 436 -8.07 -5.52 -8.33
N VAL A 437 -8.82 -5.51 -7.22
CA VAL A 437 -8.98 -6.70 -6.37
C VAL A 437 -10.43 -6.84 -5.90
N ASP A 438 -10.82 -8.07 -5.58
CA ASP A 438 -12.10 -8.37 -4.95
C ASP A 438 -12.09 -8.18 -3.41
N ALA A 439 -13.17 -8.56 -2.75
CA ALA A 439 -13.31 -8.43 -1.31
C ALA A 439 -12.39 -9.35 -0.49
N LEU A 440 -11.90 -10.43 -1.09
CA LEU A 440 -10.95 -11.37 -0.49
C LEU A 440 -9.49 -10.98 -0.76
N GLY A 441 -9.25 -9.94 -1.57
CA GLY A 441 -7.91 -9.51 -1.97
C GLY A 441 -7.35 -10.25 -3.18
N ARG A 442 -8.16 -11.03 -3.92
CA ARG A 442 -7.74 -11.68 -5.16
C ARG A 442 -7.60 -10.64 -6.27
N ALA A 443 -6.53 -10.73 -7.05
CA ALA A 443 -6.37 -9.90 -8.25
C ALA A 443 -7.51 -10.17 -9.24
N CYS A 444 -8.02 -9.12 -9.89
CA CYS A 444 -9.13 -9.19 -10.82
C CYS A 444 -8.78 -8.56 -12.15
N VAL A 445 -9.39 -9.10 -13.24
CA VAL A 445 -9.50 -8.43 -14.53
C VAL A 445 -10.99 -8.38 -14.89
N GLY A 446 -11.53 -7.19 -15.06
CA GLY A 446 -12.98 -6.99 -15.13
C GLY A 446 -13.69 -7.52 -13.88
N THR A 447 -14.57 -8.50 -14.06
CA THR A 447 -15.31 -9.15 -12.96
C THR A 447 -14.73 -10.53 -12.57
N HIS A 448 -13.61 -10.94 -13.17
CA HIS A 448 -13.04 -12.28 -13.00
C HIS A 448 -11.86 -12.24 -12.02
N PRO A 449 -12.01 -12.80 -10.80
CA PRO A 449 -10.91 -12.90 -9.85
C PRO A 449 -9.99 -14.09 -10.17
N GLU A 450 -8.69 -13.89 -10.07
CA GLU A 450 -7.70 -14.94 -10.12
C GLU A 450 -7.71 -15.78 -8.85
N ALA A 451 -7.86 -17.10 -8.98
CA ALA A 451 -8.09 -17.99 -7.83
C ALA A 451 -6.91 -18.03 -6.84
N THR A 452 -5.68 -17.91 -7.34
CA THR A 452 -4.44 -18.11 -6.58
C THR A 452 -3.47 -16.92 -6.64
N LEU A 453 -3.94 -15.74 -7.11
CA LEU A 453 -3.19 -14.49 -7.15
C LEU A 453 -3.84 -13.44 -6.25
N PHE A 454 -3.13 -12.98 -5.24
CA PHE A 454 -3.63 -12.04 -4.24
C PHE A 454 -2.80 -10.78 -4.17
N VAL A 455 -3.36 -9.72 -3.57
CA VAL A 455 -2.69 -8.44 -3.36
C VAL A 455 -2.79 -8.04 -1.89
N ALA A 456 -1.64 -7.83 -1.25
CA ALA A 456 -1.52 -7.39 0.13
C ALA A 456 -1.07 -5.93 0.23
N GLY A 457 -1.62 -5.21 1.21
CA GLY A 457 -1.20 -3.84 1.55
C GLY A 457 -1.68 -2.77 0.57
N PRO A 458 -0.94 -1.66 0.47
CA PRO A 458 -1.41 -0.42 -0.20
C PRO A 458 -1.79 -0.56 -1.67
N LEU A 459 -1.29 -1.57 -2.39
CA LEU A 459 -1.68 -1.81 -3.79
C LEU A 459 -3.13 -2.30 -3.93
N ALA A 460 -3.78 -2.79 -2.86
CA ALA A 460 -5.20 -3.15 -2.83
C ALA A 460 -6.13 -1.95 -2.47
N ARG A 461 -5.58 -0.74 -2.32
CA ARG A 461 -6.29 0.44 -1.82
C ARG A 461 -7.55 0.79 -2.62
N GLY A 462 -7.59 0.55 -3.91
CA GLY A 462 -8.75 0.82 -4.76
C GLY A 462 -10.03 0.16 -4.26
N ARG A 463 -9.93 -1.07 -3.73
CA ARG A 463 -11.05 -1.82 -3.16
C ARG A 463 -11.44 -1.35 -1.76
N PHE A 464 -10.45 -1.07 -0.91
CA PHE A 464 -10.66 -0.84 0.52
C PHE A 464 -10.71 0.65 0.91
N GLY A 465 -10.32 1.57 0.01
CA GLY A 465 -10.35 3.02 0.21
C GLY A 465 -9.19 3.51 1.09
N GLU A 466 -9.26 3.32 2.39
CA GLU A 466 -8.20 3.68 3.33
C GLU A 466 -7.33 2.45 3.63
N LEU A 467 -6.15 2.35 3.00
CA LEU A 467 -5.19 1.27 3.17
C LEU A 467 -3.74 1.78 3.01
N MET A 468 -3.45 2.90 3.67
CA MET A 468 -2.12 3.54 3.64
C MET A 468 -1.47 3.62 5.02
N GLY A 469 -2.27 3.57 6.08
CA GLY A 469 -1.78 3.57 7.44
C GLY A 469 -1.48 2.16 7.93
N LEU A 470 -0.52 2.05 8.86
CA LEU A 470 -0.10 0.76 9.38
C LEU A 470 -1.25 -0.03 10.02
N PRO A 471 -2.12 0.54 10.87
CA PRO A 471 -3.20 -0.23 11.48
C PRO A 471 -4.19 -0.83 10.46
N GLU A 472 -4.46 -0.11 9.36
CA GLU A 472 -5.32 -0.61 8.29
C GLU A 472 -4.66 -1.73 7.50
N VAL A 473 -3.36 -1.58 7.23
CA VAL A 473 -2.56 -2.60 6.52
C VAL A 473 -2.45 -3.86 7.38
N SER A 474 -2.14 -3.74 8.69
CA SER A 474 -2.09 -4.89 9.62
C SER A 474 -3.38 -5.69 9.60
N ARG A 475 -4.53 -5.02 9.73
CA ARG A 475 -5.84 -5.68 9.68
C ARG A 475 -6.12 -6.35 8.34
N GLN A 476 -5.75 -5.71 7.23
CA GLN A 476 -5.96 -6.28 5.89
C GLN A 476 -5.12 -7.55 5.70
N VAL A 477 -3.84 -7.53 6.08
CA VAL A 477 -2.96 -8.70 5.91
C VAL A 477 -3.33 -9.85 6.87
N ALA A 478 -3.81 -9.56 8.09
CA ALA A 478 -4.33 -10.57 9.02
C ALA A 478 -5.56 -11.29 8.44
N ARG A 479 -6.53 -10.51 7.87
CA ARG A 479 -7.68 -11.10 7.16
C ARG A 479 -7.25 -11.92 5.95
N LEU A 480 -6.31 -11.42 5.17
CA LEU A 480 -5.79 -12.15 4.01
C LEU A 480 -5.13 -13.46 4.43
N ALA A 481 -4.37 -13.47 5.52
CA ALA A 481 -3.79 -14.70 6.07
C ALA A 481 -4.86 -15.74 6.42
N THR A 482 -5.99 -15.33 7.01
CA THR A 482 -7.13 -16.22 7.30
C THR A 482 -7.74 -16.78 6.00
N VAL A 483 -7.92 -15.96 4.95
CA VAL A 483 -8.40 -16.41 3.63
C VAL A 483 -7.44 -17.44 3.03
N LEU A 484 -6.13 -17.16 3.06
CA LEU A 484 -5.12 -18.06 2.49
C LEU A 484 -5.01 -19.37 3.28
N ARG A 485 -5.10 -19.34 4.60
CA ARG A 485 -5.15 -20.57 5.44
C ARG A 485 -6.35 -21.44 5.07
N ALA A 486 -7.53 -20.85 4.92
CA ALA A 486 -8.74 -21.58 4.52
C ALA A 486 -8.61 -22.18 3.11
N LEU A 487 -8.02 -21.45 2.16
CA LEU A 487 -7.81 -21.95 0.81
C LEU A 487 -6.86 -23.15 0.79
N VAL A 488 -5.76 -23.09 1.53
CA VAL A 488 -4.78 -24.19 1.67
C VAL A 488 -5.45 -25.42 2.29
N ALA A 489 -6.25 -25.26 3.35
CA ALA A 489 -6.96 -26.36 4.00
C ALA A 489 -7.96 -27.05 3.05
N GLN A 490 -8.71 -26.28 2.25
CA GLN A 490 -9.65 -26.82 1.26
C GLN A 490 -8.94 -27.59 0.12
N GLY A 491 -7.77 -27.11 -0.33
CA GLY A 491 -6.96 -27.83 -1.32
C GLY A 491 -6.50 -29.20 -0.80
N ALA A 492 -5.99 -29.25 0.41
CA ALA A 492 -5.58 -30.49 1.06
C ALA A 492 -6.71 -31.52 1.21
N HIS A 493 -7.94 -31.07 1.51
CA HIS A 493 -9.11 -31.95 1.61
C HIS A 493 -9.55 -32.50 0.25
N ARG A 494 -9.50 -31.70 -0.82
CA ARG A 494 -9.85 -32.15 -2.19
C ARG A 494 -8.89 -33.20 -2.69
N ASP A 495 -7.60 -33.02 -2.49
CA ASP A 495 -6.57 -33.98 -2.91
C ASP A 495 -6.68 -35.30 -2.14
N SER A 496 -7.02 -35.26 -0.84
CA SER A 496 -7.30 -36.44 -0.02
C SER A 496 -8.53 -37.20 -0.52
N ALA A 497 -9.63 -36.49 -0.80
CA ALA A 497 -10.87 -37.08 -1.29
C ALA A 497 -10.71 -37.70 -2.70
N ALA A 498 -9.94 -37.05 -3.60
CA ALA A 498 -9.65 -37.57 -4.92
C ALA A 498 -8.86 -38.89 -4.88
N ARG A 499 -7.88 -39.01 -3.95
CA ARG A 499 -7.09 -40.24 -3.76
C ARG A 499 -7.95 -41.38 -3.20
N HIS A 500 -8.79 -41.14 -2.21
CA HIS A 500 -9.72 -42.16 -1.70
C HIS A 500 -10.78 -42.58 -2.72
N GLY A 501 -11.12 -41.72 -3.68
CA GLY A 501 -11.99 -42.05 -4.81
C GLY A 501 -11.32 -42.93 -5.86
N SER A 502 -10.03 -42.69 -6.15
CA SER A 502 -9.25 -43.52 -7.10
C SER A 502 -8.98 -44.92 -6.57
N ASP A 503 -8.73 -45.05 -5.26
CA ASP A 503 -8.50 -46.36 -4.62
C ASP A 503 -9.77 -47.23 -4.60
N ARG A 504 -10.97 -46.66 -4.52
CA ARG A 504 -12.23 -47.37 -4.63
C ARG A 504 -12.51 -47.82 -6.07
N HIS A 505 -12.11 -47.08 -7.10
CA HIS A 505 -12.25 -47.49 -8.51
C HIS A 505 -11.24 -48.56 -8.90
N SER A 506 -10.04 -48.56 -8.32
CA SER A 506 -9.03 -49.60 -8.54
C SER A 506 -9.40 -50.93 -7.87
N ALA A 507 -10.11 -50.88 -6.73
CA ALA A 507 -10.57 -52.10 -6.03
C ALA A 507 -11.78 -52.77 -6.68
N ASP A 508 -12.62 -52.00 -7.41
CA ASP A 508 -13.80 -52.55 -8.12
C ASP A 508 -13.43 -53.21 -9.47
N HIS A 509 -12.30 -52.81 -10.10
CA HIS A 509 -11.82 -53.43 -11.34
C HIS A 509 -11.10 -54.79 -11.13
N THR A 510 -10.69 -55.12 -9.89
CA THR A 510 -10.02 -56.41 -9.59
C THR A 510 -10.99 -57.52 -9.21
N ILE A 511 -12.28 -57.25 -9.06
CA ILE A 511 -13.32 -58.25 -8.70
C ILE A 511 -14.09 -58.74 -9.95
N THR A 512 -14.07 -58.02 -11.09
CA THR A 512 -14.82 -58.39 -12.31
C THR A 512 -14.05 -59.24 -13.31
N ASP A 513 -12.75 -59.52 -13.12
CA ASP A 513 -11.95 -60.30 -14.07
C ASP A 513 -11.78 -61.79 -13.73
N ARG A 514 -12.61 -62.36 -12.80
CA ARG A 514 -12.58 -63.79 -12.43
C ARG A 514 -13.82 -64.60 -12.76
N ALA A 515 -14.76 -64.03 -13.55
CA ALA A 515 -15.98 -64.73 -13.87
C ALA A 515 -16.40 -64.59 -15.36
N ASN A 516 -15.51 -64.88 -16.32
CA ASN A 516 -15.91 -65.13 -17.71
C ASN A 516 -14.80 -65.80 -18.54
N THR A 517 -14.46 -67.04 -18.15
CA THR A 517 -13.89 -68.03 -19.06
C THR A 517 -14.81 -69.23 -19.02
N ASP A 518 -15.85 -69.24 -19.85
CA ASP A 518 -16.49 -70.44 -20.43
C ASP A 518 -17.73 -69.99 -21.22
N ARG A 519 -17.58 -69.91 -22.54
CA ARG A 519 -18.52 -70.45 -23.55
C ARG A 519 -18.09 -69.95 -24.95
N ALA A 520 -17.62 -70.95 -25.63
CA ALA A 520 -17.34 -70.87 -27.07
C ALA A 520 -18.61 -71.00 -27.89
N ASP A 521 -18.49 -70.54 -29.15
CA ASP A 521 -19.13 -70.94 -30.40
C ASP A 521 -20.63 -70.63 -30.60
N THR A 522 -20.91 -69.87 -31.57
CA THR A 522 -21.45 -70.17 -32.86
C THR A 522 -22.16 -68.98 -33.54
N ASP A 523 -21.88 -68.86 -34.77
CA ASP A 523 -22.65 -68.44 -35.93
C ASP A 523 -22.45 -67.06 -36.59
N ARG A 524 -22.06 -67.26 -37.86
CA ARG A 524 -22.01 -66.31 -38.97
C ARG A 524 -23.34 -65.62 -39.24
N ALA A 525 -23.30 -64.42 -39.74
CA ALA A 525 -23.88 -64.02 -41.02
C ALA A 525 -23.66 -62.55 -41.35
N ASP A 526 -23.18 -62.33 -42.55
CA ASP A 526 -23.11 -61.18 -43.42
C ASP A 526 -24.20 -60.11 -43.23
N THR A 527 -23.78 -58.85 -43.33
CA THR A 527 -24.28 -57.92 -44.37
C THR A 527 -23.48 -56.64 -44.43
N ASP A 528 -22.95 -56.34 -45.60
CA ASP A 528 -22.47 -55.03 -46.06
C ASP A 528 -23.47 -53.92 -45.85
N HIS A 529 -23.00 -52.74 -45.46
CA HIS A 529 -23.44 -51.50 -46.09
C HIS A 529 -22.42 -50.33 -45.83
N ASP A 530 -21.91 -49.93 -46.92
CA ASP A 530 -21.25 -48.72 -47.35
C ASP A 530 -21.88 -47.44 -46.74
N SER A 531 -21.10 -46.53 -46.16
CA SER A 531 -21.36 -45.09 -46.21
C SER A 531 -20.12 -44.27 -45.77
N ALA A 532 -19.71 -43.47 -46.72
CA ALA A 532 -18.55 -42.57 -46.69
C ALA A 532 -18.59 -41.48 -45.64
N PRO A 533 -17.43 -40.84 -45.29
CA PRO A 533 -17.32 -39.85 -44.24
C PRO A 533 -17.80 -38.46 -44.67
N ALA A 534 -18.53 -37.78 -43.78
CA ALA A 534 -19.00 -36.43 -43.95
C ALA A 534 -17.87 -35.41 -43.81
N ARG A 535 -17.82 -34.51 -44.77
CA ARG A 535 -16.93 -33.36 -44.99
C ARG A 535 -17.12 -32.31 -43.92
N ALA A 536 -16.01 -31.74 -43.39
CA ALA A 536 -15.96 -30.55 -42.59
C ALA A 536 -16.37 -29.30 -43.39
N PRO A 537 -17.04 -28.30 -42.80
CA PRO A 537 -17.35 -27.05 -43.48
C PRO A 537 -16.15 -26.12 -43.53
N GLN A 538 -15.96 -25.51 -44.71
CA GLN A 538 -15.00 -24.42 -44.95
C GLN A 538 -15.52 -23.09 -44.40
N PRO A 539 -14.65 -22.13 -44.07
CA PRO A 539 -15.06 -20.81 -43.62
C PRO A 539 -15.49 -19.92 -44.79
N GLU A 540 -16.57 -19.16 -44.57
CA GLU A 540 -17.07 -18.12 -45.48
C GLU A 540 -16.14 -16.87 -45.46
N PRO A 541 -16.15 -16.08 -46.57
CA PRO A 541 -15.27 -14.93 -46.76
C PRO A 541 -15.78 -13.70 -45.99
N ALA A 542 -14.82 -12.92 -45.49
CA ALA A 542 -15.01 -11.67 -44.77
C ALA A 542 -15.78 -10.61 -45.59
N SER A 543 -16.75 -9.97 -44.96
CA SER A 543 -17.41 -8.73 -45.43
C SER A 543 -16.57 -7.50 -45.11
N PRO A 544 -16.62 -6.41 -45.91
CA PRO A 544 -15.70 -5.28 -45.82
C PRO A 544 -16.00 -4.34 -44.64
N GLU A 545 -14.93 -3.75 -44.13
CA GLU A 545 -14.95 -2.66 -43.11
C GLU A 545 -15.78 -1.47 -43.59
N PRO A 546 -16.50 -0.79 -42.66
CA PRO A 546 -17.01 0.55 -42.92
C PRO A 546 -15.95 1.61 -42.63
N ALA A 547 -15.82 2.55 -43.56
CA ALA A 547 -14.95 3.69 -43.59
C ALA A 547 -15.09 4.60 -42.34
N HIS A 548 -13.96 5.10 -41.85
CA HIS A 548 -13.86 6.19 -40.89
C HIS A 548 -14.50 7.48 -41.42
N PRO A 549 -15.29 8.23 -40.65
CA PRO A 549 -15.58 9.62 -40.93
C PRO A 549 -14.45 10.51 -40.42
N GLU A 550 -14.07 11.45 -41.28
CA GLU A 550 -13.09 12.51 -41.08
C GLU A 550 -13.46 13.40 -39.87
N ALA A 551 -12.42 13.87 -39.19
CA ALA A 551 -12.53 14.84 -38.10
C ALA A 551 -12.93 16.22 -38.66
N GLU A 552 -14.14 16.65 -38.40
CA GLU A 552 -14.51 18.06 -38.54
C GLU A 552 -13.95 18.91 -37.41
N HIS A 553 -13.20 19.93 -37.79
CA HIS A 553 -12.77 21.03 -36.94
C HIS A 553 -13.99 21.82 -36.44
N LEU A 554 -14.26 21.76 -35.13
CA LEU A 554 -15.14 22.70 -34.47
C LEU A 554 -14.31 23.81 -33.81
N GLU A 555 -14.41 25.01 -34.33
CA GLU A 555 -13.94 26.24 -33.72
C GLU A 555 -14.63 26.53 -32.37
N PRO A 556 -13.95 27.19 -31.40
CA PRO A 556 -14.56 27.51 -30.12
C PRO A 556 -15.50 28.70 -30.24
N ALA A 557 -16.77 28.46 -29.93
CA ALA A 557 -17.78 29.53 -29.80
C ALA A 557 -17.44 30.47 -28.64
N HIS A 558 -17.35 31.76 -28.94
CA HIS A 558 -17.29 32.87 -28.01
C HIS A 558 -18.57 32.90 -27.14
N LEU A 559 -18.40 32.76 -25.82
CA LEU A 559 -19.40 33.10 -24.81
C LEU A 559 -19.02 34.45 -24.20
N GLU A 560 -19.80 35.47 -24.49
CA GLU A 560 -19.76 36.78 -23.84
C GLU A 560 -20.06 36.68 -22.34
N PRO A 561 -19.48 37.56 -21.49
CA PRO A 561 -19.75 37.57 -20.07
C PRO A 561 -21.08 38.30 -19.77
N ALA A 562 -22.01 37.58 -19.15
CA ALA A 562 -23.23 38.18 -18.60
C ALA A 562 -22.88 39.08 -17.40
N HIS A 563 -23.43 40.29 -17.45
CA HIS A 563 -23.44 41.31 -16.39
C HIS A 563 -23.87 40.71 -15.04
N ARG A 564 -23.09 40.99 -13.99
CA ARG A 564 -23.52 40.93 -12.60
C ARG A 564 -23.63 42.33 -12.06
N ASP A 565 -24.86 42.72 -11.88
CA ASP A 565 -25.26 43.88 -11.08
C ASP A 565 -24.93 43.65 -9.59
N GLY A 566 -24.60 44.78 -8.97
CA GLY A 566 -24.02 44.86 -7.63
C GLY A 566 -24.93 44.47 -6.49
N LEU A 567 -24.27 44.11 -5.42
CA LEU A 567 -24.67 44.41 -4.05
C LEU A 567 -23.39 44.57 -3.24
N HIS A 568 -23.03 45.84 -3.05
CA HIS A 568 -22.12 46.28 -1.98
C HIS A 568 -22.89 46.17 -0.68
N GLU A 569 -22.44 45.39 0.27
CA GLU A 569 -22.72 45.60 1.70
C GLU A 569 -21.41 45.93 2.41
N ASP A 570 -21.39 47.15 2.87
CA ASP A 570 -20.43 47.73 3.80
C ASP A 570 -20.43 46.95 5.11
N ILE A 571 -19.29 46.41 5.50
CA ILE A 571 -19.02 46.03 6.89
C ILE A 571 -17.92 46.94 7.43
N SER A 572 -18.41 47.92 8.20
CA SER A 572 -17.67 48.90 8.97
C SER A 572 -16.69 48.20 9.97
N HIS A 573 -15.51 48.77 10.04
CA HIS A 573 -14.53 48.51 11.09
C HIS A 573 -15.14 48.85 12.47
N GLY A 574 -15.25 47.82 13.33
CA GLY A 574 -15.46 47.96 14.75
C GLY A 574 -14.16 47.77 15.51
N ASP A 575 -13.73 48.83 16.19
CA ASP A 575 -12.60 48.82 17.13
C ASP A 575 -12.82 47.81 18.25
N ILE A 576 -11.85 46.85 18.37
CA ILE A 576 -11.76 46.00 19.56
C ILE A 576 -10.56 46.48 20.36
N ALA A 577 -10.88 47.09 21.50
CA ALA A 577 -9.97 47.55 22.53
C ALA A 577 -9.06 46.41 23.06
N ARG A 578 -7.79 46.76 23.26
CA ARG A 578 -6.81 45.91 23.97
C ARG A 578 -7.12 45.91 25.46
N PRO A 579 -7.10 44.79 26.17
CA PRO A 579 -7.05 44.81 27.64
C PRO A 579 -5.63 45.08 28.13
N ASP A 580 -5.52 45.96 29.09
CA ASP A 580 -4.32 46.33 29.84
C ASP A 580 -3.71 45.14 30.59
N ILE A 581 -2.39 45.01 30.54
CA ILE A 581 -1.60 44.10 31.36
C ILE A 581 -1.09 44.90 32.58
N PRO A 582 -1.37 44.50 33.84
CA PRO A 582 -0.78 45.13 34.99
C PRO A 582 0.69 44.72 35.16
N GLN A 583 1.55 45.70 35.32
CA GLN A 583 2.94 45.54 35.76
C GLN A 583 2.94 45.08 37.22
N HIS A 584 3.62 43.96 37.52
CA HIS A 584 3.98 43.58 38.87
C HIS A 584 5.47 43.79 39.12
N GLU A 585 5.69 44.47 40.22
CA GLU A 585 6.89 44.92 40.88
C GLU A 585 8.02 43.86 40.99
N GLN A 586 9.23 44.38 40.88
CA GLN A 586 10.47 43.76 41.35
C GLN A 586 10.43 43.59 42.89
N VAL A 587 10.70 42.38 43.37
CA VAL A 587 11.18 42.16 44.73
C VAL A 587 12.47 41.36 44.66
N THR A 588 13.54 42.03 45.10
CA THR A 588 14.86 41.50 45.46
C THR A 588 14.77 40.64 46.70
N SER A 589 15.33 39.45 46.70
CA SER A 589 16.23 38.84 47.69
C SER A 589 16.72 37.49 47.19
#